data_ba57b1ff087e5bb962db2b1d24dbd655
#
_entry.id   ba57b1ff087e5bb962db2b1d24dbd655
#
_cell.length_a   1.000
_cell.length_b   1.000
_cell.length_c   1.000
_cell.angle_alpha   90.00
_cell.angle_beta   90.00
_cell.angle_gamma   90.00
#
_symmetry.space_group_name_H-M   'P 1'
#
loop_
_entity.id
_entity.type
_entity.pdbx_description
1 polymer ?
#
loop_
_entity_poly.entity_id
_entity_poly.type
_entity_poly.pdbx_seq_one_letter_code
_entity_poly.pdbx_strand_id
1 'polypeptide(L)'
;NNDHIQTILNGIAHKKVLCIDYIAGYTQTKTNRHIEPVGIFYLDSFWHLIAFCRMREDYRDFRLDRILDLAETDITFDGKHPTLKDYIAQTASEHKLETIVIRVDNKIAHYISAQKYYNGFVSEKQHSTHVEMTFLTISAEGFARWFMMFGDQAEIVSPPTVRDRIVELTEAVLRRNGVMV
;
A
#
# COMPACT_ATOMS: atom_id res chain seq x y z
N ASN A 1 13.34 12.91 10.18
CA ASN A 1 11.99 12.31 10.28
C ASN A 1 11.43 12.32 11.72
N ASN A 2 12.25 12.38 12.77
CA ASN A 2 11.74 12.48 14.14
C ASN A 2 10.96 13.79 14.39
N ASP A 3 11.40 14.89 13.80
CA ASP A 3 10.77 16.20 13.96
C ASP A 3 9.35 16.22 13.36
N HIS A 4 9.14 15.55 12.22
CA HIS A 4 7.82 15.42 11.64
C HIS A 4 6.85 14.66 12.55
N ILE A 5 7.30 13.55 13.15
CA ILE A 5 6.46 12.75 14.06
C ILE A 5 6.05 13.60 15.27
N GLN A 6 6.97 14.34 15.87
CA GLN A 6 6.67 15.18 17.03
C GLN A 6 5.67 16.28 16.66
N THR A 7 5.85 16.95 15.52
CA THR A 7 4.93 17.99 15.03
C THR A 7 3.53 17.42 14.77
N ILE A 8 3.45 16.21 14.17
CA ILE A 8 2.17 15.55 13.95
C ILE A 8 1.47 15.21 15.27
N LEU A 9 2.19 14.65 16.24
CA LEU A 9 1.62 14.30 17.55
C LEU A 9 1.12 15.55 18.29
N ASN A 10 1.85 16.66 18.20
CA ASN A 10 1.42 17.94 18.74
C ASN A 10 0.15 18.44 18.03
N GLY A 11 0.10 18.38 16.71
CA GLY A 11 -1.07 18.73 15.90
C GLY A 11 -2.31 17.92 16.28
N ILE A 12 -2.16 16.61 16.52
CA ILE A 12 -3.25 15.74 16.98
C ILE A 12 -3.71 16.16 18.39
N ALA A 13 -2.77 16.34 19.33
CA ALA A 13 -3.07 16.64 20.73
C ALA A 13 -3.77 18.00 20.90
N HIS A 14 -3.36 19.01 20.13
CA HIS A 14 -3.87 20.38 20.21
C HIS A 14 -4.89 20.72 19.13
N LYS A 15 -5.30 19.72 18.32
CA LYS A 15 -6.24 19.90 17.20
C LYS A 15 -5.82 21.01 16.25
N LYS A 16 -4.54 21.03 15.88
CA LYS A 16 -3.97 22.03 14.96
C LYS A 16 -3.96 21.48 13.53
N VAL A 17 -4.36 22.36 12.60
CA VAL A 17 -4.19 22.08 11.17
C VAL A 17 -2.70 22.12 10.86
N LEU A 18 -2.25 21.10 10.11
CA LEU A 18 -0.89 21.03 9.62
C LEU A 18 -0.85 21.43 8.14
N CYS A 19 0.20 22.15 7.76
CA CYS A 19 0.52 22.41 6.35
C CYS A 19 1.64 21.46 5.93
N ILE A 20 1.42 20.69 4.85
CA ILE A 20 2.41 19.75 4.32
C ILE A 20 2.72 20.03 2.86
N ASP A 21 4.00 19.96 2.52
CA ASP A 21 4.46 19.78 1.15
C ASP A 21 4.63 18.30 0.86
N TYR A 22 3.82 17.75 -0.03
CA TYR A 22 3.70 16.32 -0.26
C TYR A 22 3.94 15.92 -1.71
N ILE A 23 4.72 14.86 -1.92
CA ILE A 23 4.90 14.24 -3.24
C ILE A 23 3.95 13.05 -3.39
N ALA A 24 3.03 13.14 -4.35
CA ALA A 24 2.15 12.03 -4.69
C ALA A 24 2.95 10.86 -5.29
N GLY A 25 2.76 9.65 -4.76
CA GLY A 25 3.58 8.50 -5.13
C GLY A 25 3.54 8.11 -6.59
N TYR A 26 2.37 8.21 -7.22
CA TYR A 26 2.18 7.80 -8.61
C TYR A 26 2.57 8.88 -9.62
N THR A 27 2.15 10.12 -9.39
CA THR A 27 2.35 11.24 -10.34
C THR A 27 3.64 12.00 -10.10
N GLN A 28 4.33 11.78 -8.98
CA GLN A 28 5.48 12.56 -8.50
C GLN A 28 5.20 14.07 -8.41
N THR A 29 3.93 14.44 -8.35
CA THR A 29 3.51 15.84 -8.27
C THR A 29 3.64 16.35 -6.85
N LYS A 30 4.37 17.45 -6.69
CA LYS A 30 4.44 18.20 -5.43
C LYS A 30 3.16 19.00 -5.23
N THR A 31 2.58 18.89 -4.04
CA THR A 31 1.37 19.62 -3.65
C THR A 31 1.53 20.17 -2.23
N ASN A 32 1.05 21.40 -2.00
CA ASN A 32 0.89 21.96 -0.67
C ASN A 32 -0.53 21.67 -0.18
N ARG A 33 -0.67 21.15 1.04
CA ARG A 33 -1.96 20.73 1.60
C ARG A 33 -2.12 21.15 3.06
N HIS A 34 -3.31 21.60 3.39
CA HIS A 34 -3.75 21.75 4.77
C HIS A 34 -4.49 20.49 5.18
N ILE A 35 -4.05 19.87 6.27
CA ILE A 35 -4.59 18.60 6.76
C ILE A 35 -4.92 18.69 8.24
N GLU A 36 -5.94 17.94 8.67
CA GLU A 36 -6.34 17.75 10.05
C GLU A 36 -5.90 16.36 10.49
N PRO A 37 -4.84 16.25 11.31
CA PRO A 37 -4.24 14.96 11.63
C PRO A 37 -5.14 14.14 12.55
N VAL A 38 -5.30 12.84 12.23
CA VAL A 38 -6.10 11.87 13.01
C VAL A 38 -5.20 10.93 13.81
N GLY A 39 -4.16 10.40 13.18
CA GLY A 39 -3.25 9.48 13.84
C GLY A 39 -2.16 8.96 12.93
N ILE A 40 -1.12 8.40 13.53
CA ILE A 40 0.00 7.77 12.82
C ILE A 40 0.09 6.29 13.16
N PHE A 41 0.56 5.50 12.20
CA PHE A 41 0.86 4.08 12.39
C PHE A 41 2.01 3.65 11.48
N TYR A 42 2.62 2.52 11.82
CA TYR A 42 3.71 1.95 11.05
C TYR A 42 3.23 0.71 10.29
N LEU A 43 3.39 0.72 8.97
CA LEU A 43 2.99 -0.37 8.08
C LEU A 43 3.94 -0.45 6.89
N ASP A 44 4.27 -1.68 6.46
CA ASP A 44 5.10 -1.95 5.27
C ASP A 44 6.42 -1.17 5.24
N SER A 45 7.10 -1.06 6.39
CA SER A 45 8.36 -0.34 6.57
C SER A 45 8.26 1.19 6.47
N PHE A 46 7.05 1.76 6.50
CA PHE A 46 6.83 3.20 6.45
C PHE A 46 5.92 3.69 7.57
N TRP A 47 6.15 4.92 8.00
CA TRP A 47 5.20 5.65 8.83
C TRP A 47 4.11 6.26 7.95
N HIS A 48 2.86 6.09 8.36
CA HIS A 48 1.65 6.57 7.73
C HIS A 48 0.94 7.56 8.64
N LEU A 49 0.42 8.63 8.07
CA LEU A 49 -0.42 9.61 8.72
C LEU A 49 -1.81 9.58 8.09
N ILE A 50 -2.81 9.22 8.87
CA ILE A 50 -4.20 9.44 8.48
C ILE A 50 -4.59 10.86 8.86
N ALA A 51 -5.08 11.62 7.89
CA ALA A 51 -5.55 12.98 8.08
C ALA A 51 -6.70 13.31 7.13
N PHE A 52 -7.60 14.19 7.57
CA PHE A 52 -8.58 14.81 6.69
C PHE A 52 -7.89 15.90 5.84
N CYS A 53 -7.92 15.72 4.54
CA CYS A 53 -7.31 16.64 3.58
C CYS A 53 -8.31 17.72 3.19
N ARG A 54 -8.13 18.98 3.62
CA ARG A 54 -9.05 20.09 3.31
C ARG A 54 -9.20 20.35 1.81
N MET A 55 -8.13 20.14 1.04
CA MET A 55 -8.16 20.30 -0.42
C MET A 55 -9.05 19.25 -1.12
N ARG A 56 -9.14 18.03 -0.56
CA ARG A 56 -9.89 16.92 -1.14
C ARG A 56 -11.21 16.66 -0.44
N GLU A 57 -11.45 17.34 0.68
CA GLU A 57 -12.62 17.15 1.55
C GLU A 57 -12.85 15.68 1.94
N ASP A 58 -11.74 14.96 2.16
CA ASP A 58 -11.77 13.52 2.40
C ASP A 58 -10.54 13.08 3.20
N TYR A 59 -10.63 11.92 3.88
CA TYR A 59 -9.52 11.32 4.57
C TYR A 59 -8.49 10.77 3.58
N ARG A 60 -7.22 10.90 3.93
CA ARG A 60 -6.11 10.41 3.13
C ARG A 60 -5.05 9.79 4.01
N ASP A 61 -4.40 8.80 3.44
CA ASP A 61 -3.20 8.19 3.97
C ASP A 61 -1.98 8.87 3.34
N PHE A 62 -1.16 9.49 4.19
CA PHE A 62 0.07 10.17 3.80
C PHE A 62 1.27 9.40 4.35
N ARG A 63 2.12 8.90 3.47
CA ARG A 63 3.40 8.33 3.88
C ARG A 63 4.36 9.44 4.32
N LEU A 64 4.95 9.31 5.51
CA LEU A 64 5.81 10.34 6.09
C LEU A 64 7.09 10.58 5.27
N ASP A 65 7.62 9.54 4.63
CA ASP A 65 8.81 9.65 3.77
C ASP A 65 8.58 10.47 2.49
N ARG A 66 7.32 10.78 2.16
CA ARG A 66 6.92 11.63 1.03
C ARG A 66 6.55 13.06 1.44
N ILE A 67 6.62 13.37 2.72
CA ILE A 67 6.44 14.72 3.24
C ILE A 67 7.80 15.43 3.15
N LEU A 68 7.88 16.44 2.31
CA LEU A 68 9.09 17.25 2.12
C LEU A 68 9.26 18.28 3.21
N ASP A 69 8.14 18.91 3.58
CA ASP A 69 8.07 19.91 4.63
C ASP A 69 6.76 19.79 5.41
N LEU A 70 6.79 20.10 6.69
CA LEU A 70 5.65 20.01 7.58
C LEU A 70 5.74 21.09 8.63
N ALA A 71 4.68 21.89 8.73
CA ALA A 71 4.56 22.95 9.71
C ALA A 71 3.18 22.92 10.39
N GLU A 72 3.17 23.24 11.69
CA GLU A 72 1.95 23.51 12.43
C GLU A 72 1.44 24.90 12.06
N THR A 73 0.13 25.05 11.89
CA THR A 73 -0.51 26.36 11.64
C THR A 73 -1.18 26.88 12.91
N ASP A 74 -1.56 28.16 12.91
CA ASP A 74 -2.36 28.75 14.00
C ASP A 74 -3.83 28.32 13.97
N ILE A 75 -4.25 27.62 12.91
CA ILE A 75 -5.64 27.20 12.71
C ILE A 75 -5.92 25.96 13.55
N THR A 76 -7.00 25.99 14.32
CA THR A 76 -7.55 24.81 15.01
C THR A 76 -8.72 24.23 14.22
N PHE A 77 -9.02 22.93 14.48
CA PHE A 77 -10.19 22.27 13.93
C PHE A 77 -11.06 21.68 15.04
N ASP A 78 -12.38 21.62 14.83
CA ASP A 78 -13.34 21.17 15.85
C ASP A 78 -13.37 19.66 16.07
N GLY A 79 -12.62 18.93 15.28
CA GLY A 79 -12.23 17.54 15.46
C GLY A 79 -13.34 16.55 15.79
N LYS A 80 -14.33 16.42 14.91
CA LYS A 80 -15.23 15.25 14.89
C LYS A 80 -14.71 14.17 13.93
N HIS A 81 -13.39 13.93 13.99
CA HIS A 81 -12.80 12.85 13.23
C HIS A 81 -12.98 11.51 13.95
N PRO A 82 -13.08 10.40 13.20
CA PRO A 82 -13.02 9.07 13.79
C PRO A 82 -11.68 8.88 14.51
N THR A 83 -11.62 8.00 15.47
CA THR A 83 -10.33 7.57 16.01
C THR A 83 -9.55 6.85 14.92
N LEU A 84 -8.21 6.82 15.02
CA LEU A 84 -7.37 6.04 14.09
C LEU A 84 -7.83 4.59 14.02
N LYS A 85 -8.18 3.99 15.16
CA LYS A 85 -8.68 2.61 15.24
C LYS A 85 -9.97 2.44 14.44
N ASP A 86 -10.93 3.35 14.61
CA ASP A 86 -12.22 3.28 13.91
C ASP A 86 -12.04 3.48 12.41
N TYR A 87 -11.19 4.43 12.01
CA TYR A 87 -10.87 4.66 10.60
C TYR A 87 -10.25 3.41 9.95
N ILE A 88 -9.26 2.80 10.59
CA ILE A 88 -8.61 1.58 10.07
C ILE A 88 -9.62 0.43 9.99
N ALA A 89 -10.48 0.25 11.01
CA ALA A 89 -11.49 -0.78 11.01
C ALA A 89 -12.53 -0.59 9.89
N GLN A 90 -12.99 0.63 9.67
CA GLN A 90 -13.92 0.97 8.58
C GLN A 90 -13.27 0.73 7.22
N THR A 91 -12.06 1.25 7.00
CA THR A 91 -11.32 1.08 5.74
C THR A 91 -11.03 -0.39 5.44
N ALA A 92 -10.67 -1.17 6.47
CA ALA A 92 -10.47 -2.62 6.32
C ALA A 92 -11.77 -3.36 5.94
N SER A 93 -12.92 -2.90 6.42
CA SER A 93 -14.22 -3.50 6.07
C SER A 93 -14.68 -3.14 4.64
N GLU A 94 -14.26 -1.98 4.14
CA GLU A 94 -14.58 -1.51 2.78
C GLU A 94 -13.71 -2.18 1.71
N HIS A 95 -12.50 -2.65 2.09
CA HIS A 95 -11.61 -3.34 1.17
C HIS A 95 -11.97 -4.83 1.13
N LYS A 96 -12.53 -5.25 0.00
CA LYS A 96 -12.77 -6.67 -0.27
C LYS A 96 -11.42 -7.38 -0.43
N LEU A 97 -11.09 -8.22 0.56
CA LEU A 97 -9.92 -9.09 0.46
C LEU A 97 -10.11 -10.10 -0.66
N GLU A 98 -9.13 -10.20 -1.52
CA GLU A 98 -9.09 -11.19 -2.60
C GLU A 98 -8.12 -12.32 -2.21
N THR A 99 -8.59 -13.55 -2.34
CA THR A 99 -7.76 -14.74 -2.12
C THR A 99 -7.03 -15.08 -3.41
N ILE A 100 -5.70 -15.13 -3.36
CA ILE A 100 -4.87 -15.53 -4.49
C ILE A 100 -4.10 -16.78 -4.10
N VAL A 101 -4.15 -17.78 -4.98
CA VAL A 101 -3.37 -19.03 -4.85
C VAL A 101 -2.36 -19.06 -5.97
N ILE A 102 -1.09 -19.24 -5.62
CA ILE A 102 0.00 -19.41 -6.59
C ILE A 102 0.68 -20.76 -6.38
N ARG A 103 1.31 -21.25 -7.43
CA ARG A 103 2.20 -22.39 -7.39
C ARG A 103 3.59 -21.95 -7.81
N VAL A 104 4.60 -22.29 -7.02
CA VAL A 104 5.97 -21.82 -7.17
C VAL A 104 6.91 -23.02 -7.22
N ASP A 105 7.81 -23.07 -8.17
CA ASP A 105 8.82 -24.12 -8.24
C ASP A 105 9.66 -24.18 -6.97
N ASN A 106 9.94 -25.39 -6.47
CA ASN A 106 10.75 -25.59 -5.26
C ASN A 106 12.11 -24.90 -5.33
N LYS A 107 12.66 -24.73 -6.54
CA LYS A 107 13.97 -24.10 -6.77
C LYS A 107 14.01 -22.65 -6.33
N ILE A 108 12.88 -21.92 -6.45
CA ILE A 108 12.83 -20.49 -6.15
C ILE A 108 11.99 -20.14 -4.92
N ALA A 109 11.35 -21.13 -4.28
CA ALA A 109 10.50 -20.88 -3.12
C ALA A 109 11.22 -20.10 -1.99
N HIS A 110 12.54 -20.30 -1.86
CA HIS A 110 13.35 -19.60 -0.87
C HIS A 110 13.52 -18.09 -1.17
N TYR A 111 13.51 -17.66 -2.44
CA TYR A 111 13.56 -16.23 -2.79
C TYR A 111 12.29 -15.47 -2.40
N ILE A 112 11.15 -16.19 -2.41
CA ILE A 112 9.86 -15.62 -2.04
C ILE A 112 9.68 -15.60 -0.52
N SER A 113 10.40 -16.42 0.22
CA SER A 113 10.17 -16.71 1.64
C SER A 113 10.16 -15.46 2.53
N ALA A 114 11.01 -14.47 2.27
CA ALA A 114 11.04 -13.21 3.02
C ALA A 114 9.97 -12.22 2.56
N GLN A 115 9.65 -12.21 1.27
CA GLN A 115 8.75 -11.22 0.65
C GLN A 115 7.27 -11.62 0.74
N LYS A 116 6.95 -12.92 0.87
CA LYS A 116 5.57 -13.42 0.93
C LYS A 116 4.74 -12.76 2.03
N TYR A 117 5.35 -12.48 3.19
CA TYR A 117 4.65 -11.87 4.34
C TYR A 117 4.18 -10.44 4.07
N TYR A 118 4.89 -9.68 3.23
CA TYR A 118 4.49 -8.32 2.85
C TYR A 118 3.36 -8.29 1.80
N ASN A 119 3.05 -9.46 1.21
CA ASN A 119 2.04 -9.60 0.17
C ASN A 119 0.78 -10.34 0.65
N GLY A 120 0.58 -10.45 1.97
CA GLY A 120 -0.61 -11.05 2.56
C GLY A 120 -0.59 -12.58 2.62
N PHE A 121 0.59 -13.19 2.82
CA PHE A 121 0.75 -14.64 2.96
C PHE A 121 -0.11 -15.20 4.09
N VAL A 122 -0.84 -16.29 3.81
CA VAL A 122 -1.73 -16.98 4.76
C VAL A 122 -1.19 -18.37 5.08
N SER A 123 -0.94 -19.16 4.05
CA SER A 123 -0.53 -20.56 4.22
C SER A 123 0.22 -21.09 3.02
N GLU A 124 0.95 -22.18 3.21
CA GLU A 124 1.60 -22.90 2.13
C GLU A 124 1.45 -24.42 2.30
N LYS A 125 1.48 -25.12 1.17
CA LYS A 125 1.49 -26.57 1.10
C LYS A 125 2.64 -27.03 0.22
N GLN A 126 3.53 -27.79 0.81
CA GLN A 126 4.69 -28.37 0.12
C GLN A 126 4.27 -29.57 -0.74
N HIS A 127 4.72 -29.59 -1.98
CA HIS A 127 4.60 -30.72 -2.91
C HIS A 127 5.99 -31.16 -3.38
N SER A 128 6.06 -32.29 -4.12
CA SER A 128 7.33 -32.84 -4.59
C SER A 128 8.09 -31.92 -5.55
N THR A 129 7.39 -31.15 -6.39
CA THR A 129 7.97 -30.29 -7.43
C THR A 129 7.78 -28.80 -7.17
N HIS A 130 6.80 -28.42 -6.36
CA HIS A 130 6.40 -27.04 -6.14
C HIS A 130 5.87 -26.82 -4.72
N VAL A 131 5.74 -25.55 -4.35
CA VAL A 131 4.99 -25.09 -3.18
C VAL A 131 3.75 -24.36 -3.64
N GLU A 132 2.58 -24.73 -3.13
CA GLU A 132 1.35 -23.98 -3.30
C GLU A 132 1.21 -23.00 -2.15
N MET A 133 1.03 -21.71 -2.45
CA MET A 133 0.93 -20.63 -1.44
C MET A 133 -0.37 -19.88 -1.60
N THR A 134 -1.03 -19.60 -0.48
CA THR A 134 -2.27 -18.81 -0.42
C THR A 134 -1.99 -17.44 0.18
N PHE A 135 -2.55 -16.42 -0.46
CA PHE A 135 -2.45 -15.02 -0.06
C PHE A 135 -3.83 -14.38 0.08
N LEU A 136 -3.94 -13.42 0.98
CA LEU A 136 -5.07 -12.50 1.09
C LEU A 136 -4.55 -11.08 0.86
N THR A 137 -5.05 -10.41 -0.16
CA THR A 137 -4.61 -9.07 -0.52
C THR A 137 -5.78 -8.12 -0.75
N ILE A 138 -5.56 -6.84 -0.46
CA ILE A 138 -6.48 -5.75 -0.82
C ILE A 138 -6.18 -5.19 -2.22
N SER A 139 -5.05 -5.57 -2.83
CA SER A 139 -4.59 -5.04 -4.11
C SER A 139 -4.13 -6.17 -5.03
N ALA A 140 -5.05 -6.71 -5.82
CA ALA A 140 -4.72 -7.67 -6.87
C ALA A 140 -3.73 -7.11 -7.90
N GLU A 141 -3.81 -5.81 -8.22
CA GLU A 141 -2.87 -5.12 -9.10
C GLU A 141 -1.46 -5.09 -8.51
N GLY A 142 -1.33 -4.72 -7.23
CA GLY A 142 -0.03 -4.73 -6.54
C GLY A 142 0.57 -6.12 -6.46
N PHE A 143 -0.27 -7.12 -6.17
CA PHE A 143 0.13 -8.52 -6.14
C PHE A 143 0.60 -9.02 -7.53
N ALA A 144 -0.14 -8.72 -8.59
CA ALA A 144 0.21 -9.12 -9.95
C ALA A 144 1.59 -8.55 -10.36
N ARG A 145 1.87 -7.29 -10.05
CA ARG A 145 3.18 -6.67 -10.33
C ARG A 145 4.31 -7.29 -9.55
N TRP A 146 4.10 -7.59 -8.28
CA TRP A 146 5.07 -8.31 -7.47
C TRP A 146 5.31 -9.73 -8.00
N PHE A 147 4.26 -10.44 -8.36
CA PHE A 147 4.33 -11.81 -8.91
C PHE A 147 5.16 -11.88 -10.19
N MET A 148 5.14 -10.84 -11.04
CA MET A 148 5.92 -10.82 -12.29
C MET A 148 7.43 -10.98 -12.08
N MET A 149 7.95 -10.76 -10.87
CA MET A 149 9.37 -11.03 -10.57
C MET A 149 9.72 -12.53 -10.64
N PHE A 150 8.71 -13.41 -10.60
CA PHE A 150 8.84 -14.86 -10.52
C PHE A 150 8.04 -15.56 -11.61
N GLY A 151 7.45 -14.82 -12.55
CA GLY A 151 6.45 -15.32 -13.48
C GLY A 151 6.93 -16.41 -14.44
N ASP A 152 8.23 -16.57 -14.61
CA ASP A 152 8.83 -17.66 -15.40
C ASP A 152 8.97 -18.99 -14.61
N GLN A 153 8.79 -18.95 -13.27
CA GLN A 153 8.96 -20.10 -12.37
C GLN A 153 7.81 -20.23 -11.36
N ALA A 154 6.72 -19.51 -11.62
CA ALA A 154 5.52 -19.53 -10.80
C ALA A 154 4.27 -19.36 -11.66
N GLU A 155 3.14 -19.85 -11.19
CA GLU A 155 1.84 -19.71 -11.87
C GLU A 155 0.75 -19.26 -10.91
N ILE A 156 -0.23 -18.50 -11.40
CA ILE A 156 -1.47 -18.19 -10.68
C ILE A 156 -2.42 -19.38 -10.86
N VAL A 157 -2.75 -20.04 -9.75
CA VAL A 157 -3.76 -21.09 -9.70
C VAL A 157 -5.15 -20.47 -9.70
N SER A 158 -5.36 -19.46 -8.84
CA SER A 158 -6.60 -18.70 -8.75
C SER A 158 -6.37 -17.31 -8.17
N PRO A 159 -7.24 -16.32 -8.45
CA PRO A 159 -8.35 -16.37 -9.39
C PRO A 159 -7.90 -16.12 -10.83
N PRO A 160 -8.74 -16.46 -11.85
CA PRO A 160 -8.43 -16.17 -13.25
C PRO A 160 -8.15 -14.70 -13.54
N THR A 161 -8.87 -13.79 -12.88
CA THR A 161 -8.72 -12.35 -13.05
C THR A 161 -7.29 -11.86 -12.84
N VAL A 162 -6.58 -12.39 -11.84
CA VAL A 162 -5.18 -12.05 -11.57
C VAL A 162 -4.26 -12.63 -12.67
N ARG A 163 -4.54 -13.83 -13.15
CA ARG A 163 -3.80 -14.44 -14.27
C ARG A 163 -3.94 -13.60 -15.54
N ASP A 164 -5.17 -13.22 -15.88
CA ASP A 164 -5.46 -12.40 -17.05
C ASP A 164 -4.72 -11.06 -16.96
N ARG A 165 -4.70 -10.46 -15.75
CA ARG A 165 -3.97 -9.22 -15.52
C ARG A 165 -2.46 -9.35 -15.72
N ILE A 166 -1.86 -10.48 -15.34
CA ILE A 166 -0.44 -10.75 -15.57
C ILE A 166 -0.15 -10.87 -17.07
N VAL A 167 -1.02 -11.53 -17.83
CA VAL A 167 -0.91 -11.61 -19.29
C VAL A 167 -0.90 -10.21 -19.90
N GLU A 168 -1.86 -9.36 -19.55
CA GLU A 168 -1.92 -7.95 -20.01
C GLU A 168 -0.64 -7.17 -19.70
N LEU A 169 -0.13 -7.31 -18.48
CA LEU A 169 1.11 -6.65 -18.06
C LEU A 169 2.31 -7.16 -18.86
N THR A 170 2.39 -8.47 -19.09
CA THR A 170 3.46 -9.08 -19.88
C THR A 170 3.44 -8.60 -21.33
N GLU A 171 2.27 -8.57 -21.96
CA GLU A 171 2.11 -8.02 -23.30
C GLU A 171 2.48 -6.53 -23.38
N ALA A 172 2.12 -5.76 -22.36
CA ALA A 172 2.51 -4.34 -22.27
C ALA A 172 4.03 -4.17 -22.19
N VAL A 173 4.72 -5.03 -21.43
CA VAL A 173 6.19 -5.08 -21.36
C VAL A 173 6.79 -5.43 -22.71
N LEU A 174 6.29 -6.44 -23.39
CA LEU A 174 6.76 -6.88 -24.72
C LEU A 174 6.60 -5.76 -25.75
N ARG A 175 5.41 -5.17 -25.86
CA ARG A 175 5.15 -4.02 -26.75
C ARG A 175 6.11 -2.86 -26.50
N ARG A 176 6.37 -2.54 -25.22
CA ARG A 176 7.28 -1.43 -24.86
C ARG A 176 8.73 -1.70 -25.23
N ASN A 177 9.13 -2.97 -25.30
CA ASN A 177 10.49 -3.39 -25.65
C ASN A 177 10.61 -3.81 -27.13
N GLY A 178 9.62 -3.49 -27.97
CA GLY A 178 9.69 -3.71 -29.42
C GLY A 178 9.50 -5.15 -29.86
N VAL A 179 8.98 -6.04 -29.00
CA VAL A 179 8.64 -7.41 -29.36
C VAL A 179 7.17 -7.45 -29.77
N MET A 180 6.89 -7.82 -31.02
CA MET A 180 5.53 -8.09 -31.48
C MET A 180 5.10 -9.47 -30.97
N VAL A 181 3.95 -9.54 -30.32
CA VAL A 181 3.26 -10.76 -29.86
C VAL A 181 2.19 -11.09 -30.88
#